data_4e2ac1d30c0df31e4d41677e1faa63bd
#
_entry.id   4e2ac1d30c0df31e4d41677e1faa63bd
#
_cell.length_a   1.000
_cell.length_b   1.000
_cell.length_c   1.000
_cell.angle_alpha   90.00
_cell.angle_beta   90.00
_cell.angle_gamma   90.00
#
_symmetry.space_group_name_H-M   'P 1'
#
loop_
_entity.id
_entity.type
_entity.pdbx_description
1 polymer ?
#
loop_
_entity_poly.entity_id
_entity_poly.type
_entity_poly.pdbx_seq_one_letter_code
_entity_poly.pdbx_strand_id
1 'polypeptide(L)'
;SFFYLFWWYKFQQITDDDMREKVIQEYLFNHLWLLDPAWERVDGTEYMERTVLNALNAVYDKLTPEEKNGRLDIGYRSTAGKHIVIELKKAKRVVKIGELTNQIVKYSETMQKVLTETSHAREPFEIICVLGMPVDNNDDPTHREQVNTTLKAWHARIVFYKELIENAYKAYNDYITANRQSQNLIDLMHQLEIETAED
;
A
#
# COMPACT_ATOMS: atom_id res chain seq x y z
N SER A 1 18.98 -7.75 -1.81
CA SER A 1 18.36 -8.36 -2.99
C SER A 1 17.93 -9.82 -2.77
N PHE A 2 18.68 -10.63 -2.01
CA PHE A 2 18.26 -11.98 -1.56
C PHE A 2 16.99 -11.95 -0.69
N PHE A 3 16.75 -10.84 -0.02
CA PHE A 3 15.62 -10.62 0.88
C PHE A 3 14.27 -10.66 0.15
N TYR A 4 14.17 -10.07 -1.05
CA TYR A 4 12.93 -10.03 -1.85
C TYR A 4 12.53 -11.41 -2.40
N LEU A 5 13.47 -12.18 -2.91
CA LEU A 5 13.23 -13.54 -3.39
C LEU A 5 12.86 -14.49 -2.23
N PHE A 6 13.50 -14.34 -1.08
CA PHE A 6 13.24 -15.14 0.10
C PHE A 6 11.82 -14.90 0.63
N TRP A 7 11.36 -13.64 0.70
CA TRP A 7 10.01 -13.29 1.14
C TRP A 7 8.96 -13.70 0.13
N TRP A 8 9.22 -13.54 -1.16
CA TRP A 8 8.29 -13.97 -2.22
C TRP A 8 8.15 -15.50 -2.25
N TYR A 9 9.25 -16.24 -2.11
CA TYR A 9 9.26 -17.70 -2.01
C TYR A 9 8.53 -18.19 -0.75
N LYS A 10 8.77 -17.57 0.41
CA LYS A 10 8.01 -17.83 1.64
C LYS A 10 6.53 -17.53 1.45
N PHE A 11 6.20 -16.43 0.80
CA PHE A 11 4.83 -16.03 0.52
C PHE A 11 4.07 -17.08 -0.30
N GLN A 12 4.68 -17.69 -1.31
CA GLN A 12 4.08 -18.77 -2.09
C GLN A 12 3.93 -20.08 -1.29
N GLN A 13 4.78 -20.33 -0.31
CA GLN A 13 4.76 -21.56 0.49
C GLN A 13 3.84 -21.51 1.71
N ILE A 14 3.40 -20.33 2.12
CA ILE A 14 2.46 -20.20 3.23
C ILE A 14 1.09 -20.66 2.74
N THR A 15 0.64 -21.82 3.23
CA THR A 15 -0.65 -22.42 2.90
C THR A 15 -1.79 -21.91 3.78
N ASP A 16 -1.47 -21.28 4.91
CA ASP A 16 -2.43 -20.70 5.84
C ASP A 16 -2.77 -19.26 5.41
N ASP A 17 -4.03 -19.01 5.11
CA ASP A 17 -4.50 -17.71 4.64
C ASP A 17 -4.31 -16.59 5.67
N ASP A 18 -4.53 -16.86 6.95
CA ASP A 18 -4.36 -15.85 8.02
C ASP A 18 -2.89 -15.47 8.20
N MET A 19 -1.98 -16.44 8.07
CA MET A 19 -0.53 -16.20 8.08
C MET A 19 -0.09 -15.39 6.85
N ARG A 20 -0.64 -15.67 5.66
CA ARG A 20 -0.36 -14.90 4.44
C ARG A 20 -0.79 -13.46 4.59
N GLU A 21 -1.99 -13.23 5.09
CA GLU A 21 -2.55 -11.90 5.29
C GLU A 21 -1.69 -11.08 6.24
N LYS A 22 -1.25 -11.67 7.35
CA LYS A 22 -0.37 -11.01 8.32
C LYS A 22 1.01 -10.66 7.72
N VAL A 23 1.58 -11.57 6.93
CA VAL A 23 2.86 -11.33 6.25
C VAL A 23 2.73 -10.21 5.21
N ILE A 24 1.65 -10.18 4.42
CA ILE A 24 1.38 -9.10 3.47
C ILE A 24 1.24 -7.77 4.19
N GLN A 25 0.48 -7.74 5.26
CA GLN A 25 0.26 -6.56 6.08
C GLN A 25 1.59 -5.98 6.57
N GLU A 26 2.39 -6.78 7.24
CA GLU A 26 3.69 -6.37 7.78
C GLU A 26 4.64 -5.89 6.67
N TYR A 27 4.60 -6.57 5.52
CA TYR A 27 5.38 -6.20 4.36
C TYR A 27 4.92 -4.87 3.73
N LEU A 28 3.62 -4.67 3.53
CA LEU A 28 3.06 -3.45 2.97
C LEU A 28 3.36 -2.22 3.84
N PHE A 29 3.21 -2.34 5.16
CA PHE A 29 3.49 -1.22 6.06
C PHE A 29 4.97 -0.84 6.12
N ASN A 30 5.85 -1.77 5.81
CA ASN A 30 7.28 -1.51 5.75
C ASN A 30 7.76 -1.09 4.35
N HIS A 31 6.93 -1.28 3.29
CA HIS A 31 7.32 -1.05 1.90
C HIS A 31 6.21 -0.30 1.14
N LEU A 32 5.88 0.90 1.60
CA LEU A 32 4.81 1.72 0.99
C LEU A 32 5.07 2.08 -0.47
N TRP A 33 6.32 2.05 -0.92
CA TRP A 33 6.69 2.24 -2.31
C TRP A 33 6.05 1.21 -3.27
N LEU A 34 5.55 0.08 -2.74
CA LEU A 34 4.75 -0.88 -3.52
C LEU A 34 3.39 -0.33 -3.94
N LEU A 35 2.84 0.58 -3.13
CA LEU A 35 1.58 1.26 -3.44
C LEU A 35 1.80 2.46 -4.36
N ASP A 36 2.90 3.17 -4.14
CA ASP A 36 3.35 4.29 -4.95
C ASP A 36 4.86 4.49 -4.75
N PRO A 37 5.68 4.45 -5.82
CA PRO A 37 7.14 4.62 -5.72
C PRO A 37 7.58 5.94 -5.08
N ALA A 38 6.72 6.97 -5.06
CA ALA A 38 7.00 8.26 -4.44
C ALA A 38 6.84 8.25 -2.90
N TRP A 39 6.38 7.15 -2.32
CA TRP A 39 6.09 7.09 -0.88
C TRP A 39 7.22 6.43 -0.11
N GLU A 40 8.05 7.27 0.46
CA GLU A 40 9.04 6.86 1.45
C GLU A 40 8.57 7.29 2.84
N ARG A 41 8.94 6.50 3.85
CA ARG A 41 8.62 6.83 5.25
C ARG A 41 9.38 8.09 5.66
N VAL A 42 8.68 9.03 6.28
CA VAL A 42 9.28 10.19 6.93
C VAL A 42 9.48 9.87 8.42
N ASP A 43 10.70 10.04 8.91
CA ASP A 43 11.01 9.87 10.33
C ASP A 43 10.38 10.99 11.17
N GLY A 44 10.05 10.69 12.42
CA GLY A 44 9.50 11.67 13.37
C GLY A 44 7.97 11.84 13.30
N THR A 45 7.26 10.92 12.63
CA THR A 45 5.79 10.98 12.49
C THR A 45 5.01 10.13 13.52
N GLU A 46 5.68 9.55 14.51
CA GLU A 46 5.10 8.54 15.43
C GLU A 46 3.96 9.10 16.28
N TYR A 47 4.04 10.38 16.65
CA TYR A 47 2.95 11.03 17.39
C TYR A 47 1.70 11.16 16.54
N MET A 48 1.84 11.63 15.30
CA MET A 48 0.74 11.77 14.35
C MET A 48 0.16 10.41 14.00
N GLU A 49 0.99 9.40 13.75
CA GLU A 49 0.55 8.02 13.52
C GLU A 49 -0.35 7.52 14.65
N ARG A 50 0.09 7.69 15.90
CA ARG A 50 -0.68 7.27 17.08
C ARG A 50 -2.01 8.00 17.18
N THR A 51 -2.01 9.32 16.96
CA THR A 51 -3.21 10.15 17.04
C THR A 51 -4.24 9.73 15.99
N VAL A 52 -3.82 9.57 14.73
CA VAL A 52 -4.69 9.15 13.64
C VAL A 52 -5.20 7.73 13.86
N LEU A 53 -4.33 6.78 14.20
CA LEU A 53 -4.74 5.38 14.43
C LEU A 53 -5.74 5.25 15.59
N ASN A 54 -5.56 6.00 16.67
CA ASN A 54 -6.52 6.01 17.78
C ASN A 54 -7.88 6.53 17.32
N ALA A 55 -7.91 7.61 16.52
CA ALA A 55 -9.16 8.17 16.00
C ALA A 55 -9.85 7.20 15.03
N LEU A 56 -9.12 6.56 14.13
CA LEU A 56 -9.65 5.58 13.18
C LEU A 56 -10.14 4.30 13.88
N ASN A 57 -9.45 3.85 14.91
CA ASN A 57 -9.89 2.70 15.71
C ASN A 57 -11.17 3.03 16.50
N ALA A 58 -11.32 4.24 17.02
CA ALA A 58 -12.57 4.69 17.64
C ALA A 58 -13.75 4.73 16.66
N VAL A 59 -13.50 5.00 15.37
CA VAL A 59 -14.51 4.84 14.32
C VAL A 59 -14.84 3.38 14.11
N TYR A 60 -13.82 2.53 13.99
CA TYR A 60 -14.00 1.09 13.81
C TYR A 60 -14.86 0.47 14.90
N ASP A 61 -14.69 0.88 16.16
CA ASP A 61 -15.49 0.37 17.26
C ASP A 61 -16.99 0.66 17.13
N LYS A 62 -17.33 1.71 16.39
CA LYS A 62 -18.72 2.14 16.10
C LYS A 62 -19.28 1.57 14.80
N LEU A 63 -18.50 0.85 13.99
CA LEU A 63 -18.97 0.20 12.78
C LEU A 63 -19.90 -0.97 13.10
N THR A 64 -20.81 -1.28 12.17
CA THR A 64 -21.67 -2.47 12.28
C THR A 64 -20.84 -3.76 12.16
N PRO A 65 -21.38 -4.91 12.60
CA PRO A 65 -20.71 -6.20 12.42
C PRO A 65 -20.37 -6.49 10.95
N GLU A 66 -21.23 -6.09 10.02
CA GLU A 66 -21.03 -6.28 8.58
C GLU A 66 -19.87 -5.41 8.06
N GLU A 67 -19.81 -4.14 8.47
CA GLU A 67 -18.71 -3.22 8.12
C GLU A 67 -17.37 -3.69 8.72
N LYS A 68 -17.38 -4.23 9.93
CA LYS A 68 -16.19 -4.81 10.58
C LYS A 68 -15.72 -6.09 9.92
N ASN A 69 -16.66 -6.86 9.36
CA ASN A 69 -16.36 -8.16 8.81
C ASN A 69 -15.34 -8.07 7.67
N GLY A 70 -14.31 -8.88 7.76
CA GLY A 70 -13.26 -8.98 6.75
C GLY A 70 -12.20 -7.88 6.82
N ARG A 71 -12.25 -6.92 7.76
CA ARG A 71 -11.09 -6.07 8.02
C ARG A 71 -9.99 -6.91 8.65
N LEU A 72 -8.79 -6.78 8.11
CA LEU A 72 -7.59 -7.37 8.68
C LEU A 72 -6.87 -6.36 9.57
N ASP A 73 -6.55 -5.19 9.01
CA ASP A 73 -5.88 -4.12 9.76
C ASP A 73 -6.07 -2.75 9.09
N ILE A 74 -5.71 -1.71 9.84
CA ILE A 74 -5.61 -0.35 9.35
C ILE A 74 -4.24 0.23 9.74
N GLY A 75 -3.60 0.90 8.82
CA GLY A 75 -2.35 1.57 9.04
C GLY A 75 -2.40 3.02 8.58
N TYR A 76 -1.53 3.82 9.14
CA TYR A 76 -1.33 5.19 8.73
C TYR A 76 0.15 5.46 8.55
N ARG A 77 0.46 6.26 7.54
CA ARG A 77 1.81 6.80 7.30
C ARG A 77 1.70 8.24 6.85
N SER A 78 2.68 9.04 7.26
CA SER A 78 2.92 10.35 6.68
C SER A 78 4.13 10.28 5.76
N THR A 79 3.99 10.86 4.59
CA THR A 79 5.09 11.11 3.65
C THR A 79 5.28 12.62 3.54
N ALA A 80 6.27 13.08 2.77
CA ALA A 80 6.52 14.52 2.58
C ALA A 80 5.26 15.23 2.04
N GLY A 81 4.47 15.82 2.97
CA GLY A 81 3.28 16.61 2.65
C GLY A 81 2.02 15.82 2.28
N LYS A 82 1.96 14.51 2.56
CA LYS A 82 0.76 13.70 2.33
C LYS A 82 0.54 12.66 3.43
N HIS A 83 -0.72 12.48 3.82
CA HIS A 83 -1.15 11.49 4.79
C HIS A 83 -1.78 10.28 4.09
N ILE A 84 -1.41 9.07 4.47
CA ILE A 84 -1.87 7.84 3.82
C ILE A 84 -2.48 6.92 4.86
N VAL A 85 -3.73 6.56 4.65
CA VAL A 85 -4.44 5.54 5.42
C VAL A 85 -4.54 4.28 4.56
N ILE A 86 -4.13 3.15 5.11
CA ILE A 86 -4.18 1.87 4.41
C ILE A 86 -5.10 0.94 5.19
N GLU A 87 -6.18 0.51 4.58
CA GLU A 87 -7.05 -0.52 5.12
C GLU A 87 -6.87 -1.82 4.37
N LEU A 88 -6.54 -2.87 5.10
CA LEU A 88 -6.39 -4.21 4.57
C LEU A 88 -7.67 -5.01 4.83
N LYS A 89 -8.22 -5.60 3.77
CA LYS A 89 -9.32 -6.58 3.86
C LYS A 89 -8.77 -7.98 3.66
N LYS A 90 -9.41 -8.97 4.30
CA LYS A 90 -9.07 -10.39 4.12
C LYS A 90 -9.09 -10.77 2.65
N ALA A 91 -8.11 -11.55 2.19
CA ALA A 91 -7.89 -11.85 0.79
C ALA A 91 -9.10 -12.50 0.09
N LYS A 92 -9.86 -13.33 0.79
CA LYS A 92 -11.05 -14.01 0.25
C LYS A 92 -12.37 -13.25 0.51
N ARG A 93 -12.32 -12.08 1.15
CA ARG A 93 -13.53 -11.31 1.46
C ARG A 93 -14.02 -10.56 0.22
N VAL A 94 -15.25 -10.85 -0.18
CA VAL A 94 -16.01 -10.00 -1.10
C VAL A 94 -16.61 -8.84 -0.33
N VAL A 95 -16.27 -7.62 -0.71
CA VAL A 95 -16.77 -6.40 -0.11
C VAL A 95 -17.87 -5.81 -0.99
N LYS A 96 -18.97 -5.39 -0.38
CA LYS A 96 -20.04 -4.68 -1.10
C LYS A 96 -19.72 -3.20 -1.21
N ILE A 97 -20.03 -2.59 -2.36
CA ILE A 97 -19.74 -1.16 -2.59
C ILE A 97 -20.38 -0.26 -1.52
N GLY A 98 -21.60 -0.56 -1.10
CA GLY A 98 -22.27 0.22 -0.06
C GLY A 98 -21.58 0.16 1.30
N GLU A 99 -21.14 -1.03 1.73
CA GLU A 99 -20.38 -1.23 2.98
C GLU A 99 -19.05 -0.48 2.92
N LEU A 100 -18.33 -0.63 1.81
CA LEU A 100 -17.04 0.01 1.59
C LEU A 100 -17.15 1.54 1.60
N THR A 101 -18.13 2.08 0.88
CA THR A 101 -18.35 3.52 0.81
C THR A 101 -18.70 4.09 2.19
N ASN A 102 -19.61 3.47 2.93
CA ASN A 102 -19.98 3.92 4.27
C ASN A 102 -18.78 3.97 5.22
N GLN A 103 -17.92 2.97 5.16
CA GLN A 103 -16.72 2.90 5.98
C GLN A 103 -15.72 4.00 5.58
N ILE A 104 -15.49 4.18 4.29
CA ILE A 104 -14.57 5.19 3.76
C ILE A 104 -15.03 6.60 4.10
N VAL A 105 -16.33 6.89 4.00
CA VAL A 105 -16.89 8.19 4.42
C VAL A 105 -16.51 8.49 5.87
N LYS A 106 -16.74 7.55 6.77
CA LYS A 106 -16.41 7.71 8.19
C LYS A 106 -14.90 7.94 8.42
N TYR A 107 -14.05 7.24 7.69
CA TYR A 107 -12.59 7.45 7.78
C TYR A 107 -12.17 8.79 7.20
N SER A 108 -12.72 9.19 6.06
CA SER A 108 -12.43 10.48 5.43
C SER A 108 -12.82 11.66 6.34
N GLU A 109 -14.02 11.63 6.93
CA GLU A 109 -14.47 12.64 7.90
C GLU A 109 -13.55 12.68 9.14
N THR A 110 -13.14 11.51 9.63
CA THR A 110 -12.24 11.40 10.77
C THR A 110 -10.86 11.97 10.46
N MET A 111 -10.32 11.66 9.27
CA MET A 111 -9.05 12.22 8.83
C MET A 111 -9.08 13.74 8.73
N GLN A 112 -10.11 14.30 8.09
CA GLN A 112 -10.29 15.75 8.00
C GLN A 112 -10.33 16.42 9.37
N LYS A 113 -11.06 15.81 10.33
CA LYS A 113 -11.15 16.31 11.70
C LYS A 113 -9.77 16.29 12.39
N VAL A 114 -9.08 15.16 12.37
CA VAL A 114 -7.76 15.01 13.02
C VAL A 114 -6.75 15.98 12.41
N LEU A 115 -6.69 16.08 11.08
CA LEU A 115 -5.77 17.00 10.40
C LEU A 115 -6.07 18.46 10.77
N THR A 116 -7.34 18.82 10.90
CA THR A 116 -7.73 20.17 11.34
C THR A 116 -7.29 20.45 12.78
N GLU A 117 -7.54 19.50 13.68
CA GLU A 117 -7.18 19.62 15.11
C GLU A 117 -5.68 19.60 15.37
N THR A 118 -4.89 19.02 14.47
CA THR A 118 -3.42 18.91 14.58
C THR A 118 -2.66 19.94 13.74
N SER A 119 -3.34 20.97 13.24
CA SER A 119 -2.75 22.04 12.41
C SER A 119 -2.23 21.58 11.03
N HIS A 120 -2.69 20.45 10.52
CA HIS A 120 -2.35 19.90 9.20
C HIS A 120 -3.52 19.98 8.20
N ALA A 121 -4.50 20.85 8.45
CA ALA A 121 -5.76 20.95 7.69
C ALA A 121 -5.58 21.16 6.16
N ARG A 122 -4.42 21.64 5.72
CA ARG A 122 -4.11 21.88 4.30
C ARG A 122 -3.35 20.75 3.64
N GLU A 123 -2.91 19.77 4.40
CA GLU A 123 -2.17 18.64 3.86
C GLU A 123 -3.13 17.62 3.26
N PRO A 124 -2.85 17.13 2.06
CA PRO A 124 -3.68 16.13 1.41
C PRO A 124 -3.58 14.78 2.11
N PHE A 125 -4.66 14.02 2.08
CA PHE A 125 -4.66 12.63 2.51
C PHE A 125 -5.28 11.71 1.46
N GLU A 126 -4.95 10.43 1.56
CA GLU A 126 -5.52 9.38 0.73
C GLU A 126 -5.81 8.13 1.56
N ILE A 127 -6.93 7.48 1.26
CA ILE A 127 -7.32 6.21 1.87
C ILE A 127 -7.18 5.12 0.80
N ILE A 128 -6.39 4.09 1.08
CA ILE A 128 -6.17 2.97 0.18
C ILE A 128 -6.76 1.71 0.79
N CYS A 129 -7.76 1.14 0.11
CA CYS A 129 -8.33 -0.14 0.48
C CYS A 129 -7.68 -1.24 -0.33
N VAL A 130 -6.95 -2.15 0.35
CA VAL A 130 -6.33 -3.30 -0.29
C VAL A 130 -7.28 -4.49 -0.19
N LEU A 131 -7.68 -5.00 -1.35
CA LEU A 131 -8.67 -6.05 -1.49
C LEU A 131 -8.06 -7.29 -2.16
N GLY A 132 -8.57 -8.47 -1.81
CA GLY A 132 -8.22 -9.71 -2.50
C GLY A 132 -9.21 -10.11 -3.58
N MET A 133 -10.47 -9.68 -3.45
CA MET A 133 -11.54 -9.98 -4.37
C MET A 133 -12.16 -8.70 -4.94
N PRO A 134 -12.69 -8.74 -6.18
CA PRO A 134 -13.41 -7.61 -6.76
C PRO A 134 -14.60 -7.19 -5.90
N VAL A 135 -14.85 -5.88 -5.85
CA VAL A 135 -16.03 -5.32 -5.17
C VAL A 135 -17.29 -5.92 -5.82
N ASP A 136 -18.27 -6.27 -4.99
CA ASP A 136 -19.50 -6.96 -5.40
C ASP A 136 -19.27 -8.30 -6.13
N ASN A 137 -18.07 -8.86 -6.07
CA ASN A 137 -17.63 -10.02 -6.85
C ASN A 137 -17.77 -9.80 -8.37
N ASN A 138 -17.60 -8.56 -8.81
CA ASN A 138 -17.71 -8.14 -10.20
C ASN A 138 -16.34 -7.69 -10.72
N ASP A 139 -15.72 -8.47 -11.60
CA ASP A 139 -14.38 -8.23 -12.16
C ASP A 139 -14.42 -7.40 -13.47
N ASP A 140 -15.56 -6.80 -13.80
CA ASP A 140 -15.69 -5.92 -14.95
C ASP A 140 -14.84 -4.65 -14.75
N PRO A 141 -13.92 -4.32 -15.68
CA PRO A 141 -13.11 -3.11 -15.59
C PRO A 141 -13.93 -1.82 -15.46
N THR A 142 -15.11 -1.75 -16.11
CA THR A 142 -16.02 -0.62 -16.03
C THR A 142 -16.60 -0.48 -14.63
N HIS A 143 -16.97 -1.59 -14.00
CA HIS A 143 -17.43 -1.60 -12.61
C HIS A 143 -16.32 -1.11 -11.66
N ARG A 144 -15.10 -1.59 -11.85
CA ARG A 144 -13.95 -1.13 -11.07
C ARG A 144 -13.72 0.38 -11.20
N GLU A 145 -13.80 0.93 -12.40
CA GLU A 145 -13.67 2.37 -12.65
C GLU A 145 -14.77 3.16 -11.95
N GLN A 146 -16.02 2.69 -12.01
CA GLN A 146 -17.15 3.30 -11.31
C GLN A 146 -16.94 3.29 -9.79
N VAL A 147 -16.47 2.17 -9.22
CA VAL A 147 -16.12 2.08 -7.79
C VAL A 147 -15.07 3.12 -7.44
N ASN A 148 -13.96 3.17 -8.16
CA ASN A 148 -12.89 4.14 -7.90
C ASN A 148 -13.38 5.59 -8.06
N THR A 149 -14.23 5.88 -9.04
CA THR A 149 -14.84 7.21 -9.23
C THR A 149 -15.69 7.59 -8.02
N THR A 150 -16.48 6.66 -7.51
CA THR A 150 -17.31 6.88 -6.30
C THR A 150 -16.43 7.17 -5.08
N LEU A 151 -15.39 6.38 -4.88
CA LEU A 151 -14.50 6.47 -3.72
C LEU A 151 -13.59 7.71 -3.77
N LYS A 152 -13.25 8.18 -4.96
CA LYS A 152 -12.42 9.38 -5.18
C LYS A 152 -12.99 10.63 -4.53
N ALA A 153 -14.32 10.75 -4.45
CA ALA A 153 -14.99 11.85 -3.74
C ALA A 153 -14.62 11.90 -2.25
N TRP A 154 -14.17 10.80 -1.68
CA TRP A 154 -13.77 10.64 -0.28
C TRP A 154 -12.26 10.42 -0.13
N HIS A 155 -11.47 10.86 -1.11
CA HIS A 155 -10.02 10.70 -1.13
C HIS A 155 -9.57 9.23 -1.05
N ALA A 156 -10.34 8.30 -1.63
CA ALA A 156 -10.05 6.88 -1.53
C ALA A 156 -9.95 6.19 -2.89
N ARG A 157 -9.22 5.08 -2.91
CA ARG A 157 -9.17 4.14 -4.03
C ARG A 157 -8.99 2.71 -3.54
N ILE A 158 -9.29 1.76 -4.42
CA ILE A 158 -9.00 0.35 -4.21
C ILE A 158 -7.72 -0.07 -4.94
N VAL A 159 -7.00 -1.01 -4.32
CA VAL A 159 -5.85 -1.72 -4.91
C VAL A 159 -6.02 -3.20 -4.59
N PHE A 160 -5.66 -4.08 -5.51
CA PHE A 160 -5.71 -5.51 -5.24
C PHE A 160 -4.36 -6.07 -4.80
N TYR A 161 -4.36 -7.05 -3.88
CA TYR A 161 -3.14 -7.76 -3.47
C TYR A 161 -2.34 -8.28 -4.66
N LYS A 162 -3.03 -8.79 -5.68
CA LYS A 162 -2.40 -9.28 -6.91
C LYS A 162 -1.57 -8.18 -7.59
N GLU A 163 -2.09 -6.97 -7.70
CA GLU A 163 -1.39 -5.83 -8.32
C GLU A 163 -0.15 -5.43 -7.53
N LEU A 164 -0.24 -5.45 -6.19
CA LEU A 164 0.91 -5.16 -5.33
C LEU A 164 2.03 -6.19 -5.52
N ILE A 165 1.67 -7.47 -5.62
CA ILE A 165 2.63 -8.56 -5.87
C ILE A 165 3.27 -8.41 -7.24
N GLU A 166 2.48 -8.12 -8.27
CA GLU A 166 2.96 -7.92 -9.64
C GLU A 166 3.88 -6.69 -9.73
N ASN A 167 3.53 -5.59 -9.07
CA ASN A 167 4.37 -4.38 -9.01
C ASN A 167 5.69 -4.65 -8.28
N ALA A 168 5.65 -5.39 -7.17
CA ALA A 168 6.86 -5.79 -6.44
C ALA A 168 7.79 -6.64 -7.33
N TYR A 169 7.23 -7.59 -8.06
CA TYR A 169 7.98 -8.45 -8.96
C TYR A 169 8.61 -7.65 -10.12
N LYS A 170 7.84 -6.75 -10.71
CA LYS A 170 8.33 -5.87 -11.77
C LYS A 170 9.47 -4.98 -11.27
N ALA A 171 9.28 -4.29 -10.15
CA ALA A 171 10.31 -3.43 -9.56
C ALA A 171 11.60 -4.20 -9.24
N TYR A 172 11.48 -5.45 -8.77
CA TYR A 172 12.63 -6.31 -8.54
C TYR A 172 13.38 -6.65 -9.84
N ASN A 173 12.66 -7.02 -10.89
CA ASN A 173 13.27 -7.33 -12.20
C ASN A 173 13.93 -6.09 -12.83
N ASP A 174 13.28 -4.93 -12.72
CA ASP A 174 13.84 -3.66 -13.21
C ASP A 174 15.15 -3.33 -12.45
N TYR A 175 15.18 -3.54 -11.13
CA TYR A 175 16.39 -3.37 -10.31
C TYR A 175 17.51 -4.31 -10.73
N ILE A 176 17.24 -5.60 -10.92
CA ILE A 176 18.25 -6.58 -11.37
C ILE A 176 18.78 -6.21 -12.76
N THR A 177 17.91 -5.79 -13.66
CA THR A 177 18.30 -5.38 -15.01
C THR A 177 19.18 -4.14 -14.97
N ALA A 178 18.79 -3.12 -14.21
CA ALA A 178 19.61 -1.90 -14.04
C ALA A 178 20.96 -2.20 -13.39
N ASN A 179 20.99 -3.09 -12.39
CA ASN A 179 22.23 -3.48 -11.73
C ASN A 179 23.20 -4.22 -12.66
N ARG A 180 22.68 -5.10 -13.54
CA ARG A 180 23.49 -5.77 -14.58
C ARG A 180 24.03 -4.79 -15.61
N GLN A 181 23.23 -3.82 -16.03
CA GLN A 181 23.67 -2.77 -16.97
C GLN A 181 24.76 -1.89 -16.36
N SER A 182 24.62 -1.54 -15.06
CA SER A 182 25.66 -0.79 -14.35
C SER A 182 26.96 -1.57 -14.22
N GLN A 183 26.90 -2.88 -13.95
CA GLN A 183 28.09 -3.73 -13.87
C GLN A 183 28.78 -3.82 -15.22
N ASN A 184 28.03 -4.01 -16.32
CA ASN A 184 28.59 -4.03 -17.67
C ASN A 184 29.28 -2.71 -18.03
N LEU A 185 28.74 -1.57 -17.58
CA LEU A 185 29.37 -0.26 -17.78
C LEU A 185 30.69 -0.14 -16.99
N ILE A 186 30.71 -0.59 -15.75
CA ILE A 186 31.92 -0.60 -14.91
C ILE A 186 32.99 -1.48 -15.56
N ASP A 187 32.63 -2.67 -16.02
CA ASP A 187 33.55 -3.59 -16.68
C ASP A 187 34.13 -2.98 -17.97
N LEU A 188 33.29 -2.28 -18.74
CA LEU A 188 33.73 -1.55 -19.93
C LEU A 188 34.71 -0.41 -19.58
N MET A 189 34.44 0.36 -18.55
CA MET A 189 35.33 1.44 -18.08
C MET A 189 36.68 0.89 -17.65
N HIS A 190 36.72 -0.22 -16.94
CA HIS A 190 37.98 -0.89 -16.56
C HIS A 190 38.77 -1.37 -17.77
N GLN A 191 38.11 -1.90 -18.80
CA GLN A 191 38.79 -2.29 -20.05
C GLN A 191 39.42 -1.08 -20.74
N LEU A 192 38.72 0.04 -20.84
CA LEU A 192 39.23 1.28 -21.45
C LEU A 192 40.39 1.87 -20.66
N GLU A 193 40.39 1.80 -19.32
CA GLU A 193 41.50 2.27 -18.48
C GLU A 193 42.76 1.42 -18.66
N ILE A 194 42.63 0.11 -18.89
CA ILE A 194 43.74 -0.79 -19.14
C ILE A 194 44.36 -0.49 -20.53
N GLU A 195 43.52 -0.31 -21.54
CA GLU A 195 44.00 0.03 -22.92
C GLU A 195 44.72 1.38 -22.98
N THR A 196 44.28 2.38 -22.19
CA THR A 196 44.96 3.69 -22.13
C THR A 196 46.24 3.72 -21.28
N ALA A 197 46.49 2.70 -20.49
CA ALA A 197 47.69 2.58 -19.67
C ALA A 197 48.84 1.81 -20.35
N GLU A 198 48.57 1.16 -21.51
CA GLU A 198 49.55 0.40 -22.27
C GLU A 198 50.12 1.19 -23.47
N ASP A 199 49.62 2.43 -23.76
CA ASP A 199 50.15 3.36 -24.73
C ASP A 199 51.06 4.43 -24.06
#